data_4dd7653d3d0ed5e6db442b88ba983bab
#
_entry.id   4dd7653d3d0ed5e6db442b88ba983bab
#
_cell.length_a   1.000
_cell.length_b   1.000
_cell.length_c   1.000
_cell.angle_alpha   90.00
_cell.angle_beta   90.00
_cell.angle_gamma   90.00
#
_symmetry.space_group_name_H-M   'P 1'
#
loop_
_entity.id
_entity.type
_entity.pdbx_description
1 polymer ?
#
loop_
_entity_poly.entity_id
_entity_poly.type
_entity_poly.pdbx_seq_one_letter_code
_entity_poly.pdbx_strand_id
1 'polypeptide(L)'
;MSALTVRDKLAILSDAAKYDASCASSGAAKKDSLKSGGIGSTEGMGICHSYAPDGRCISLLKILLTNFCIYDCSYCINRSSSNVRRARFTIDEVVKLTMDFYRRNYIEGLFLSSGVIRSPDETMGEMVEVARRLRVEEKFSGYIHLKTIPESSAELIEKAGLYADRLSINVELPTDEGVKRLAPEKKPETIRLSMARLRQKMEEKAEPTLKTKKRERFAPGGQSTQMIIGADKTSDDGILHTSARLYGSYHLRRVYYSAFSPIPDSSSSLPLLKPPLMREHRLYQADWLMRFYGFSQPEILAGSSDGMLDLAIDPKLAWALRNRGQFPVDINRAEREALLRVPGLGTKVVAKILETRRHRRMRLEDVGRICQSIAKLRPFIIAEGWSPGALTDKAGLRDRIAPSCEQLSLF
;
A
#
# COMPACT_ATOMS: atom_id res chain seq x y z
N MET A 1 -14.51 -28.87 -24.12
CA MET A 1 -13.41 -28.31 -23.29
C MET A 1 -13.55 -28.96 -21.91
N SER A 2 -12.48 -29.57 -21.38
CA SER A 2 -12.48 -30.13 -20.01
C SER A 2 -12.64 -28.99 -19.00
N ALA A 3 -13.38 -29.25 -17.92
CA ALA A 3 -13.55 -28.27 -16.84
C ALA A 3 -12.18 -27.93 -16.22
N LEU A 4 -11.92 -26.65 -15.96
CA LEU A 4 -10.67 -26.20 -15.33
C LEU A 4 -10.54 -26.80 -13.92
N THR A 5 -9.40 -27.36 -13.60
CA THR A 5 -9.10 -27.83 -12.25
C THR A 5 -8.90 -26.62 -11.29
N VAL A 6 -9.01 -26.84 -9.98
CA VAL A 6 -8.72 -25.80 -8.97
C VAL A 6 -7.30 -25.23 -9.14
N ARG A 7 -6.33 -26.05 -9.52
CA ARG A 7 -4.95 -25.64 -9.80
C ARG A 7 -4.88 -24.70 -11.02
N ASP A 8 -5.59 -25.01 -12.09
CA ASP A 8 -5.64 -24.16 -13.29
C ASP A 8 -6.31 -22.82 -12.98
N LYS A 9 -7.42 -22.84 -12.23
CA LYS A 9 -8.07 -21.63 -11.76
C LYS A 9 -7.16 -20.79 -10.89
N LEU A 10 -6.43 -21.41 -9.96
CA LEU A 10 -5.47 -20.71 -9.10
C LEU A 10 -4.37 -20.04 -9.93
N ALA A 11 -3.81 -20.72 -10.93
CA ALA A 11 -2.80 -20.14 -11.80
C ALA A 11 -3.32 -18.88 -12.53
N ILE A 12 -4.53 -18.93 -13.07
CA ILE A 12 -5.16 -17.81 -13.78
C ILE A 12 -5.51 -16.66 -12.82
N LEU A 13 -6.17 -16.95 -11.71
CA LEU A 13 -6.76 -15.94 -10.83
C LEU A 13 -5.75 -15.31 -9.88
N SER A 14 -4.67 -16.00 -9.54
CA SER A 14 -3.55 -15.40 -8.80
C SER A 14 -2.67 -14.54 -9.71
N ASP A 15 -2.50 -14.93 -10.98
CA ASP A 15 -1.80 -14.09 -11.96
C ASP A 15 -2.55 -12.79 -12.23
N ALA A 16 -3.85 -12.87 -12.42
CA ALA A 16 -4.72 -11.70 -12.55
C ALA A 16 -4.68 -10.79 -11.30
N ALA A 17 -4.52 -11.36 -10.11
CA ALA A 17 -4.42 -10.60 -8.86
C ALA A 17 -3.10 -9.81 -8.68
N LYS A 18 -2.07 -10.04 -9.50
CA LYS A 18 -0.81 -9.26 -9.45
C LYS A 18 -1.01 -7.77 -9.75
N TYR A 19 -2.01 -7.44 -10.56
CA TYR A 19 -2.34 -6.07 -10.94
C TYR A 19 -3.06 -5.31 -9.82
N ASP A 20 -3.52 -6.01 -8.78
CA ASP A 20 -4.03 -5.39 -7.56
C ASP A 20 -2.87 -5.05 -6.64
N ALA A 21 -2.62 -3.77 -6.36
CA ALA A 21 -1.62 -3.38 -5.39
C ALA A 21 -2.09 -3.73 -3.98
N SER A 22 -1.34 -4.57 -3.30
CA SER A 22 -1.48 -4.76 -1.87
C SER A 22 -0.12 -4.86 -1.18
N CYS A 23 0.93 -5.13 -1.98
CA CYS A 23 2.29 -5.29 -1.46
C CYS A 23 3.28 -4.82 -2.52
N ALA A 24 4.22 -3.99 -2.14
CA ALA A 24 5.33 -3.55 -2.97
C ALA A 24 6.30 -4.70 -3.38
N SER A 25 6.01 -5.93 -2.97
CA SER A 25 6.84 -7.11 -3.20
C SER A 25 6.03 -8.35 -3.53
N SER A 26 5.03 -8.25 -4.40
CA SER A 26 4.36 -9.42 -4.91
C SER A 26 5.22 -10.08 -5.98
N GLY A 27 6.03 -11.05 -5.59
CA GLY A 27 6.77 -11.88 -6.50
C GLY A 27 8.09 -12.34 -5.91
N ALA A 28 8.08 -13.39 -5.08
CA ALA A 28 9.27 -14.21 -4.95
C ALA A 28 9.64 -14.69 -6.36
N ALA A 29 10.88 -14.46 -6.80
CA ALA A 29 11.35 -14.96 -8.08
C ALA A 29 11.10 -16.48 -8.14
N LYS A 30 10.57 -16.95 -9.27
CA LYS A 30 10.38 -18.39 -9.49
C LYS A 30 11.71 -19.08 -9.27
N LYS A 31 11.76 -19.97 -8.29
CA LYS A 31 12.91 -20.87 -8.07
C LYS A 31 12.52 -22.25 -8.54
N ASP A 32 13.23 -22.74 -9.53
CA ASP A 32 13.11 -24.10 -10.05
C ASP A 32 14.33 -24.88 -9.59
N SER A 33 14.15 -25.76 -8.60
CA SER A 33 15.23 -26.57 -8.04
C SER A 33 15.80 -27.57 -9.04
N LEU A 34 15.03 -27.94 -10.06
CA LEU A 34 15.52 -28.82 -11.13
C LEU A 34 16.54 -28.11 -12.05
N LYS A 35 16.43 -26.79 -12.17
CA LYS A 35 17.36 -25.97 -12.99
C LYS A 35 18.50 -25.34 -12.20
N SER A 36 18.28 -25.00 -10.93
CA SER A 36 19.26 -24.25 -10.12
C SER A 36 20.02 -25.11 -9.10
N GLY A 37 19.66 -26.39 -8.93
CA GLY A 37 20.16 -27.22 -7.84
C GLY A 37 19.70 -26.72 -6.48
N GLY A 38 19.25 -27.59 -5.60
CA GLY A 38 18.73 -27.22 -4.29
C GLY A 38 17.43 -27.94 -3.93
N ILE A 39 16.90 -27.71 -2.75
CA ILE A 39 15.67 -28.34 -2.27
C ILE A 39 14.54 -27.30 -2.35
N GLY A 40 13.43 -27.66 -3.03
CA GLY A 40 12.20 -26.89 -3.11
C GLY A 40 12.11 -25.94 -4.30
N SER A 41 10.97 -26.01 -4.99
CA SER A 41 10.60 -25.11 -6.09
C SER A 41 9.49 -24.17 -5.61
N THR A 42 9.57 -22.88 -5.96
CA THR A 42 8.51 -21.91 -5.71
C THR A 42 7.95 -21.44 -7.04
N GLU A 43 6.69 -21.73 -7.30
CA GLU A 43 5.99 -21.21 -8.48
C GLU A 43 5.51 -19.75 -8.27
N GLY A 44 5.68 -19.19 -7.07
CA GLY A 44 5.32 -17.80 -6.76
C GLY A 44 3.83 -17.46 -6.92
N MET A 45 2.95 -18.46 -6.90
CA MET A 45 1.53 -18.28 -7.15
C MET A 45 0.74 -17.93 -5.90
N GLY A 46 0.07 -16.77 -5.94
CA GLY A 46 -1.03 -16.44 -5.04
C GLY A 46 -0.64 -16.03 -3.62
N ILE A 47 0.61 -16.11 -3.20
CA ILE A 47 1.02 -15.67 -1.86
C ILE A 47 1.67 -14.30 -1.94
N CYS A 48 1.11 -13.34 -1.23
CA CYS A 48 1.68 -12.01 -1.06
C CYS A 48 2.04 -11.76 0.41
N HIS A 49 2.95 -10.84 0.62
CA HIS A 49 3.39 -10.44 1.95
C HIS A 49 2.87 -9.05 2.29
N SER A 50 2.30 -8.87 3.46
CA SER A 50 1.84 -7.59 4.00
C SER A 50 2.49 -7.35 5.36
N TYR A 51 2.74 -6.09 5.70
CA TYR A 51 3.32 -5.77 7.01
C TYR A 51 2.22 -5.32 7.96
N ALA A 52 2.17 -5.95 9.14
CA ALA A 52 1.35 -5.53 10.25
C ALA A 52 1.91 -4.23 10.87
N PRO A 53 1.11 -3.47 11.66
CA PRO A 53 1.58 -2.26 12.34
C PRO A 53 2.77 -2.49 13.29
N ASP A 54 2.92 -3.69 13.81
CA ASP A 54 4.04 -4.12 14.67
C ASP A 54 5.32 -4.46 13.89
N GLY A 55 5.27 -4.42 12.55
CA GLY A 55 6.38 -4.72 11.66
C GLY A 55 6.51 -6.20 11.26
N ARG A 56 5.60 -7.08 11.73
CA ARG A 56 5.60 -8.48 11.28
C ARG A 56 5.18 -8.58 9.83
N CYS A 57 5.82 -9.47 9.10
CA CYS A 57 5.42 -9.86 7.75
C CYS A 57 4.30 -10.90 7.84
N ILE A 58 3.16 -10.63 7.20
CA ILE A 58 2.00 -11.52 7.15
C ILE A 58 1.89 -12.06 5.73
N SER A 59 1.84 -13.39 5.59
CA SER A 59 1.62 -14.07 4.32
C SER A 59 0.13 -14.20 4.04
N LEU A 60 -0.32 -13.75 2.87
CA LEU A 60 -1.72 -13.78 2.47
C LEU A 60 -1.90 -14.55 1.17
N LEU A 61 -2.92 -15.41 1.11
CA LEU A 61 -3.42 -15.92 -0.17
C LEU A 61 -4.16 -14.78 -0.87
N LYS A 62 -3.60 -14.30 -1.97
CA LYS A 62 -4.15 -13.21 -2.77
C LYS A 62 -4.68 -13.75 -4.08
N ILE A 63 -6.00 -13.75 -4.22
CA ILE A 63 -6.70 -14.29 -5.39
C ILE A 63 -7.90 -13.42 -5.76
N LEU A 64 -8.30 -13.57 -7.02
CA LEU A 64 -9.61 -13.13 -7.48
C LEU A 64 -10.61 -14.29 -7.30
N LEU A 65 -11.86 -13.97 -6.89
CA LEU A 65 -12.98 -14.92 -6.97
C LEU A 65 -13.23 -15.27 -8.44
N THR A 66 -13.18 -14.26 -9.30
CA THR A 66 -13.24 -14.41 -10.74
C THR A 66 -12.54 -13.26 -11.46
N ASN A 67 -12.03 -13.51 -12.68
CA ASN A 67 -11.58 -12.49 -13.60
C ASN A 67 -12.54 -12.24 -14.77
N PHE A 68 -13.74 -12.83 -14.76
CA PHE A 68 -14.85 -12.35 -15.57
C PHE A 68 -15.30 -11.00 -15.02
N CYS A 69 -15.48 -10.01 -15.90
CA CYS A 69 -15.93 -8.68 -15.51
C CYS A 69 -16.85 -8.10 -16.58
N ILE A 70 -17.93 -7.44 -16.17
CA ILE A 70 -18.83 -6.71 -17.05
C ILE A 70 -18.32 -5.29 -17.36
N TYR A 71 -17.35 -4.79 -16.57
CA TYR A 71 -16.77 -3.46 -16.76
C TYR A 71 -15.62 -3.49 -17.77
N ASP A 72 -15.46 -2.38 -18.49
CA ASP A 72 -14.39 -2.21 -19.48
C ASP A 72 -13.37 -1.14 -19.10
N CYS A 73 -12.96 -1.14 -17.82
CA CYS A 73 -11.93 -0.20 -17.34
C CYS A 73 -10.65 -0.32 -18.18
N SER A 74 -10.27 0.72 -18.90
CA SER A 74 -9.20 0.72 -19.91
C SER A 74 -7.85 0.22 -19.36
N TYR A 75 -7.53 0.48 -18.10
CA TYR A 75 -6.28 0.07 -17.44
C TYR A 75 -6.29 -1.38 -16.92
N CYS A 76 -7.43 -2.06 -16.96
CA CYS A 76 -7.58 -3.38 -16.32
C CYS A 76 -7.31 -4.52 -17.30
N ILE A 77 -6.44 -5.45 -16.91
CA ILE A 77 -6.18 -6.66 -17.70
C ILE A 77 -7.44 -7.54 -17.83
N ASN A 78 -8.35 -7.45 -16.85
CA ASN A 78 -9.57 -8.26 -16.76
C ASN A 78 -10.82 -7.53 -17.31
N ARG A 79 -10.65 -6.41 -18.03
CA ARG A 79 -11.77 -5.70 -18.66
C ARG A 79 -12.58 -6.60 -19.59
N SER A 80 -13.86 -6.30 -19.81
CA SER A 80 -14.76 -7.14 -20.61
C SER A 80 -14.25 -7.41 -22.01
N SER A 81 -13.64 -6.41 -22.67
CA SER A 81 -13.08 -6.49 -24.02
C SER A 81 -11.72 -7.23 -24.10
N SER A 82 -11.11 -7.58 -22.96
CA SER A 82 -9.81 -8.24 -22.93
C SER A 82 -9.92 -9.73 -23.30
N ASN A 83 -8.99 -10.20 -24.15
CA ASN A 83 -8.94 -11.59 -24.61
C ASN A 83 -8.10 -12.51 -23.71
N VAL A 84 -8.09 -12.28 -22.39
CA VAL A 84 -7.36 -13.11 -21.42
C VAL A 84 -8.12 -14.37 -21.05
N ARG A 85 -7.39 -15.41 -20.64
CA ARG A 85 -8.01 -16.63 -20.09
C ARG A 85 -8.85 -16.28 -18.86
N ARG A 86 -10.09 -16.77 -18.86
CA ARG A 86 -11.06 -16.50 -17.78
C ARG A 86 -11.24 -17.72 -16.90
N ALA A 87 -11.38 -17.46 -15.61
CA ALA A 87 -11.70 -18.48 -14.62
C ALA A 87 -12.61 -17.92 -13.52
N ARG A 88 -13.29 -18.80 -12.81
CA ARG A 88 -14.10 -18.48 -11.64
C ARG A 88 -13.98 -19.59 -10.63
N PHE A 89 -13.71 -19.23 -9.38
CA PHE A 89 -13.88 -20.13 -8.25
C PHE A 89 -15.34 -20.18 -7.81
N THR A 90 -15.75 -21.33 -7.29
CA THR A 90 -16.93 -21.40 -6.44
C THR A 90 -16.57 -20.96 -5.02
N ILE A 91 -17.60 -20.63 -4.23
CA ILE A 91 -17.41 -20.30 -2.80
C ILE A 91 -16.71 -21.45 -2.07
N ASP A 92 -17.13 -22.69 -2.32
CA ASP A 92 -16.53 -23.90 -1.74
C ASP A 92 -15.04 -24.04 -2.07
N GLU A 93 -14.67 -23.78 -3.32
CA GLU A 93 -13.28 -23.85 -3.76
C GLU A 93 -12.40 -22.81 -3.04
N VAL A 94 -12.89 -21.56 -2.87
CA VAL A 94 -12.12 -20.51 -2.16
C VAL A 94 -11.99 -20.85 -0.68
N VAL A 95 -13.06 -21.28 -0.03
CA VAL A 95 -13.05 -21.67 1.39
C VAL A 95 -12.08 -22.83 1.61
N LYS A 96 -12.24 -23.90 0.82
CA LYS A 96 -11.37 -25.07 0.91
C LYS A 96 -9.89 -24.72 0.68
N LEU A 97 -9.59 -23.98 -0.39
CA LEU A 97 -8.22 -23.57 -0.74
C LEU A 97 -7.59 -22.74 0.39
N THR A 98 -8.35 -21.78 0.95
CA THR A 98 -7.88 -20.95 2.06
C THR A 98 -7.57 -21.80 3.29
N MET A 99 -8.46 -22.72 3.66
CA MET A 99 -8.26 -23.59 4.82
C MET A 99 -7.11 -24.57 4.62
N ASP A 100 -6.97 -25.14 3.44
CA ASP A 100 -5.88 -26.07 3.12
C ASP A 100 -4.50 -25.40 3.23
N PHE A 101 -4.38 -24.15 2.75
CA PHE A 101 -3.14 -23.37 2.84
C PHE A 101 -2.85 -22.91 4.27
N TYR A 102 -3.89 -22.51 4.99
CA TYR A 102 -3.78 -22.09 6.39
C TYR A 102 -3.35 -23.23 7.31
N ARG A 103 -3.99 -24.41 7.20
CA ARG A 103 -3.65 -25.60 7.99
C ARG A 103 -2.21 -26.09 7.75
N ARG A 104 -1.67 -25.81 6.56
CA ARG A 104 -0.27 -26.13 6.22
C ARG A 104 0.72 -25.01 6.57
N ASN A 105 0.27 -23.94 7.25
CA ASN A 105 1.06 -22.78 7.59
C ASN A 105 1.70 -22.04 6.40
N TYR A 106 1.12 -22.14 5.19
CA TYR A 106 1.60 -21.38 4.03
C TYR A 106 1.14 -19.94 4.04
N ILE A 107 0.01 -19.66 4.68
CA ILE A 107 -0.60 -18.35 4.78
C ILE A 107 -1.11 -18.06 6.19
N GLU A 108 -1.18 -16.80 6.53
CA GLU A 108 -1.80 -16.27 7.76
C GLU A 108 -3.17 -15.64 7.48
N GLY A 109 -3.53 -15.49 6.20
CA GLY A 109 -4.81 -14.87 5.83
C GLY A 109 -5.15 -14.95 4.35
N LEU A 110 -6.33 -14.40 4.04
CA LEU A 110 -6.89 -14.28 2.70
C LEU A 110 -7.01 -12.81 2.30
N PHE A 111 -6.55 -12.48 1.09
CA PHE A 111 -6.90 -11.26 0.39
C PHE A 111 -7.76 -11.63 -0.83
N LEU A 112 -9.05 -11.30 -0.77
CA LEU A 112 -10.01 -11.63 -1.82
C LEU A 112 -10.47 -10.38 -2.55
N SER A 113 -10.34 -10.40 -3.86
CA SER A 113 -10.91 -9.42 -4.80
C SER A 113 -11.72 -10.14 -5.87
N SER A 114 -12.36 -9.41 -6.77
CA SER A 114 -13.15 -10.00 -7.87
C SER A 114 -13.30 -9.03 -9.04
N GLY A 115 -13.41 -9.55 -10.25
CA GLY A 115 -14.16 -8.90 -11.31
C GLY A 115 -15.65 -8.90 -10.98
N VAL A 116 -16.44 -8.05 -11.61
CA VAL A 116 -17.89 -7.96 -11.42
C VAL A 116 -18.56 -8.84 -12.48
N ILE A 117 -19.29 -9.89 -12.06
CA ILE A 117 -19.82 -10.89 -13.00
C ILE A 117 -21.08 -10.39 -13.68
N ARG A 118 -22.21 -10.45 -13.02
CA ARG A 118 -23.53 -10.04 -13.57
C ARG A 118 -23.98 -8.72 -12.98
N SER A 119 -23.82 -8.58 -11.68
CA SER A 119 -24.10 -7.36 -10.95
C SER A 119 -23.11 -7.15 -9.81
N PRO A 120 -22.94 -5.90 -9.34
CA PRO A 120 -22.16 -5.60 -8.15
C PRO A 120 -22.64 -6.36 -6.93
N ASP A 121 -23.97 -6.44 -6.70
CA ASP A 121 -24.57 -7.10 -5.54
C ASP A 121 -24.37 -8.62 -5.54
N GLU A 122 -24.56 -9.28 -6.68
CA GLU A 122 -24.31 -10.73 -6.78
C GLU A 122 -22.85 -11.05 -6.44
N THR A 123 -21.91 -10.32 -7.05
CA THR A 123 -20.49 -10.57 -6.83
C THR A 123 -20.07 -10.25 -5.40
N MET A 124 -20.55 -9.14 -4.83
CA MET A 124 -20.25 -8.76 -3.45
C MET A 124 -20.86 -9.76 -2.47
N GLY A 125 -22.08 -10.25 -2.75
CA GLY A 125 -22.76 -11.27 -1.95
C GLY A 125 -21.95 -12.57 -1.86
N GLU A 126 -21.38 -13.04 -2.97
CA GLU A 126 -20.50 -14.21 -2.97
C GLU A 126 -19.21 -13.98 -2.15
N MET A 127 -18.60 -12.81 -2.26
CA MET A 127 -17.41 -12.47 -1.48
C MET A 127 -17.70 -12.41 0.02
N VAL A 128 -18.85 -11.86 0.40
CA VAL A 128 -19.34 -11.84 1.79
C VAL A 128 -19.59 -13.25 2.29
N GLU A 129 -20.21 -14.11 1.46
CA GLU A 129 -20.48 -15.50 1.83
C GLU A 129 -19.19 -16.31 2.05
N VAL A 130 -18.15 -16.11 1.23
CA VAL A 130 -16.82 -16.70 1.48
C VAL A 130 -16.32 -16.30 2.87
N ALA A 131 -16.35 -15.00 3.19
CA ALA A 131 -15.87 -14.51 4.48
C ALA A 131 -16.72 -15.03 5.66
N ARG A 132 -18.04 -15.08 5.49
CA ARG A 132 -18.97 -15.63 6.49
C ARG A 132 -18.66 -17.10 6.78
N ARG A 133 -18.56 -17.92 5.74
CA ARG A 133 -18.28 -19.36 5.88
C ARG A 133 -16.92 -19.61 6.55
N LEU A 134 -15.90 -18.89 6.14
CA LEU A 134 -14.60 -18.97 6.82
C LEU A 134 -14.71 -18.66 8.31
N ARG A 135 -15.43 -17.60 8.70
CA ARG A 135 -15.56 -17.20 10.12
C ARG A 135 -16.49 -18.09 10.91
N VAL A 136 -17.68 -18.41 10.36
CA VAL A 136 -18.76 -19.05 11.11
C VAL A 136 -18.65 -20.57 11.05
N GLU A 137 -18.41 -21.14 9.87
CA GLU A 137 -18.38 -22.59 9.67
C GLU A 137 -17.00 -23.17 9.96
N GLU A 138 -15.96 -22.62 9.31
CA GLU A 138 -14.58 -23.13 9.45
C GLU A 138 -13.85 -22.59 10.69
N LYS A 139 -14.43 -21.65 11.46
CA LYS A 139 -13.80 -21.00 12.62
C LYS A 139 -12.42 -20.39 12.31
N PHE A 140 -12.24 -19.93 11.08
CA PHE A 140 -10.98 -19.36 10.61
C PHE A 140 -10.58 -18.13 11.41
N SER A 141 -9.45 -18.18 12.11
CA SER A 141 -8.92 -17.08 12.93
C SER A 141 -7.90 -16.19 12.18
N GLY A 142 -7.49 -16.57 10.96
CA GLY A 142 -6.55 -15.82 10.16
C GLY A 142 -7.12 -14.50 9.65
N TYR A 143 -6.26 -13.67 9.07
CA TYR A 143 -6.63 -12.35 8.57
C TYR A 143 -7.47 -12.42 7.29
N ILE A 144 -8.55 -11.66 7.20
CA ILE A 144 -9.38 -11.54 5.98
C ILE A 144 -9.40 -10.08 5.52
N HIS A 145 -8.93 -9.85 4.30
CA HIS A 145 -9.02 -8.57 3.60
C HIS A 145 -9.92 -8.74 2.38
N LEU A 146 -11.06 -8.02 2.35
CA LEU A 146 -11.94 -7.99 1.20
C LEU A 146 -11.80 -6.67 0.45
N LYS A 147 -11.63 -6.76 -0.86
CA LYS A 147 -11.74 -5.62 -1.77
C LYS A 147 -13.18 -5.50 -2.22
N THR A 148 -13.92 -4.58 -1.60
CA THR A 148 -15.34 -4.39 -1.84
C THR A 148 -15.62 -3.74 -3.19
N ILE A 149 -16.83 -3.96 -3.67
CA ILE A 149 -17.36 -3.36 -4.91
C ILE A 149 -18.18 -2.14 -4.51
N PRO A 150 -17.74 -0.90 -4.81
CA PRO A 150 -18.39 0.31 -4.30
C PRO A 150 -19.83 0.50 -4.83
N GLU A 151 -20.14 -0.06 -5.97
CA GLU A 151 -21.47 0.00 -6.59
C GLU A 151 -22.46 -1.02 -6.01
N SER A 152 -22.04 -1.89 -5.08
CA SER A 152 -22.93 -2.81 -4.38
C SER A 152 -23.72 -2.11 -3.27
N SER A 153 -24.80 -2.77 -2.83
CA SER A 153 -25.67 -2.24 -1.76
C SER A 153 -24.89 -2.03 -0.46
N ALA A 154 -25.31 -1.01 0.29
CA ALA A 154 -24.70 -0.67 1.57
C ALA A 154 -24.76 -1.84 2.57
N GLU A 155 -25.84 -2.59 2.57
CA GLU A 155 -26.05 -3.76 3.42
C GLU A 155 -25.01 -4.85 3.19
N LEU A 156 -24.61 -5.08 1.94
CA LEU A 156 -23.56 -6.06 1.61
C LEU A 156 -22.18 -5.59 2.07
N ILE A 157 -21.88 -4.31 1.90
CA ILE A 157 -20.62 -3.73 2.39
C ILE A 157 -20.56 -3.78 3.92
N GLU A 158 -21.67 -3.51 4.61
CA GLU A 158 -21.77 -3.64 6.07
C GLU A 158 -21.60 -5.10 6.52
N LYS A 159 -22.28 -6.05 5.86
CA LYS A 159 -22.09 -7.48 6.13
C LYS A 159 -20.63 -7.92 5.97
N ALA A 160 -19.94 -7.41 4.95
CA ALA A 160 -18.51 -7.67 4.77
C ALA A 160 -17.69 -7.23 6.00
N GLY A 161 -18.02 -6.09 6.59
CA GLY A 161 -17.34 -5.56 7.78
C GLY A 161 -17.47 -6.43 9.03
N LEU A 162 -18.53 -7.24 9.13
CA LEU A 162 -18.70 -8.18 10.26
C LEU A 162 -17.71 -9.34 10.20
N TYR A 163 -17.32 -9.78 9.00
CA TYR A 163 -16.50 -10.98 8.80
C TYR A 163 -15.06 -10.68 8.40
N ALA A 164 -14.81 -9.54 7.74
CA ALA A 164 -13.47 -9.13 7.34
C ALA A 164 -12.73 -8.38 8.47
N ASP A 165 -11.40 -8.46 8.45
CA ASP A 165 -10.55 -7.63 9.30
C ASP A 165 -10.31 -6.27 8.66
N ARG A 166 -10.20 -6.22 7.34
CA ARG A 166 -10.03 -4.99 6.57
C ARG A 166 -10.91 -4.99 5.33
N LEU A 167 -11.46 -3.83 5.03
CA LEU A 167 -12.13 -3.56 3.79
C LEU A 167 -11.33 -2.54 2.96
N SER A 168 -11.27 -2.73 1.65
CA SER A 168 -10.73 -1.73 0.74
C SER A 168 -11.73 -1.37 -0.35
N ILE A 169 -11.85 -0.07 -0.58
CA ILE A 169 -12.63 0.52 -1.65
C ILE A 169 -11.64 1.28 -2.53
N ASN A 170 -11.48 0.86 -3.77
CA ASN A 170 -10.52 1.51 -4.66
C ASN A 170 -11.05 2.83 -5.19
N VAL A 171 -10.25 3.88 -5.10
CA VAL A 171 -10.52 5.15 -5.80
C VAL A 171 -10.08 5.11 -7.26
N GLU A 172 -9.35 4.07 -7.64
CA GLU A 172 -8.82 3.76 -8.97
C GLU A 172 -7.78 4.76 -9.47
N LEU A 173 -8.14 6.01 -9.68
CA LEU A 173 -7.27 7.06 -10.21
C LEU A 173 -7.23 8.28 -9.28
N PRO A 174 -6.19 9.12 -9.39
CA PRO A 174 -6.05 10.29 -8.52
C PRO A 174 -7.13 11.35 -8.72
N THR A 175 -7.74 11.42 -9.91
CA THR A 175 -8.73 12.45 -10.28
C THR A 175 -10.04 11.84 -10.74
N ASP A 176 -11.15 12.55 -10.53
CA ASP A 176 -12.48 12.15 -10.99
C ASP A 176 -12.55 12.10 -12.51
N GLU A 177 -11.88 13.02 -13.20
CA GLU A 177 -11.78 13.07 -14.66
C GLU A 177 -11.04 11.84 -15.19
N GLY A 178 -9.98 11.44 -14.51
CA GLY A 178 -9.25 10.21 -14.82
C GLY A 178 -10.15 8.98 -14.71
N VAL A 179 -10.93 8.86 -13.63
CA VAL A 179 -11.88 7.75 -13.44
C VAL A 179 -12.95 7.75 -14.54
N LYS A 180 -13.59 8.90 -14.79
CA LYS A 180 -14.64 9.03 -15.84
C LYS A 180 -14.13 8.66 -17.23
N ARG A 181 -12.86 8.98 -17.54
CA ARG A 181 -12.23 8.69 -18.84
C ARG A 181 -11.80 7.23 -18.97
N LEU A 182 -11.19 6.65 -17.95
CA LEU A 182 -10.53 5.34 -18.03
C LEU A 182 -11.34 4.19 -17.43
N ALA A 183 -12.39 4.49 -16.68
CA ALA A 183 -13.30 3.52 -16.07
C ALA A 183 -14.73 4.11 -16.00
N PRO A 184 -15.38 4.34 -17.16
CA PRO A 184 -16.64 5.09 -17.24
C PRO A 184 -17.81 4.46 -16.48
N GLU A 185 -17.78 3.16 -16.23
CA GLU A 185 -18.78 2.46 -15.43
C GLU A 185 -18.66 2.72 -13.93
N LYS A 186 -17.50 3.21 -13.47
CA LYS A 186 -17.25 3.56 -12.07
C LYS A 186 -17.57 5.02 -11.79
N LYS A 187 -18.34 5.24 -10.73
CA LYS A 187 -18.79 6.58 -10.33
C LYS A 187 -18.00 7.07 -9.12
N PRO A 188 -17.14 8.11 -9.25
CA PRO A 188 -16.36 8.64 -8.13
C PRO A 188 -17.22 9.00 -6.91
N GLU A 189 -18.45 9.50 -7.15
CA GLU A 189 -19.39 9.87 -6.10
C GLU A 189 -19.86 8.64 -5.30
N THR A 190 -20.18 7.52 -5.97
CA THR A 190 -20.54 6.26 -5.33
C THR A 190 -19.40 5.69 -4.51
N ILE A 191 -18.17 5.74 -5.05
CA ILE A 191 -16.95 5.31 -4.34
C ILE A 191 -16.82 6.11 -3.04
N ARG A 192 -16.90 7.44 -3.09
CA ARG A 192 -16.78 8.31 -1.92
C ARG A 192 -17.90 8.10 -0.91
N LEU A 193 -19.12 7.93 -1.37
CA LEU A 193 -20.25 7.64 -0.50
C LEU A 193 -20.08 6.33 0.26
N SER A 194 -19.65 5.27 -0.43
CA SER A 194 -19.37 3.97 0.18
C SER A 194 -18.25 4.05 1.21
N MET A 195 -17.17 4.83 0.93
CA MET A 195 -16.10 5.07 1.89
C MET A 195 -16.57 5.85 3.12
N ALA A 196 -17.43 6.85 2.93
CA ALA A 196 -17.99 7.66 4.02
C ALA A 196 -18.89 6.82 4.94
N ARG A 197 -19.79 6.01 4.35
CA ARG A 197 -20.67 5.09 5.09
C ARG A 197 -19.85 4.08 5.89
N LEU A 198 -18.82 3.52 5.28
CA LEU A 198 -17.94 2.57 5.95
C LEU A 198 -17.20 3.21 7.13
N ARG A 199 -16.70 4.44 6.97
CA ARG A 199 -16.12 5.23 8.06
C ARG A 199 -17.13 5.40 9.19
N GLN A 200 -18.32 5.92 8.90
CA GLN A 200 -19.37 6.13 9.90
C GLN A 200 -19.68 4.83 10.67
N LYS A 201 -19.82 3.72 9.95
CA LYS A 201 -20.10 2.43 10.58
C LYS A 201 -18.98 1.94 11.50
N MET A 202 -17.72 2.16 11.10
CA MET A 202 -16.56 1.85 11.94
C MET A 202 -16.53 2.70 13.21
N GLU A 203 -16.88 3.98 13.11
CA GLU A 203 -16.95 4.90 14.25
C GLU A 203 -18.09 4.50 15.20
N GLU A 204 -19.31 4.23 14.69
CA GLU A 204 -20.44 3.75 15.47
C GLU A 204 -20.11 2.46 16.27
N LYS A 205 -19.46 1.49 15.62
CA LYS A 205 -19.10 0.21 16.25
C LYS A 205 -17.88 0.31 17.17
N ALA A 206 -17.07 1.36 17.06
CA ALA A 206 -15.96 1.60 17.96
C ALA A 206 -16.41 2.19 19.31
N GLU A 207 -17.58 2.82 19.39
CA GLU A 207 -18.13 3.34 20.63
C GLU A 207 -18.68 2.22 21.52
N PRO A 208 -18.34 2.19 22.83
CA PRO A 208 -18.90 1.19 23.75
C PRO A 208 -20.39 1.40 23.91
N THR A 209 -21.20 0.41 23.58
CA THR A 209 -22.65 0.48 23.84
C THR A 209 -22.89 0.36 25.35
N LEU A 210 -23.80 1.18 25.90
CA LEU A 210 -24.19 1.15 27.33
C LEU A 210 -24.65 -0.23 27.83
N LYS A 211 -25.12 -1.11 26.91
CA LYS A 211 -25.60 -2.47 27.20
C LYS A 211 -24.53 -3.56 27.14
N THR A 212 -23.43 -3.33 26.44
CA THR A 212 -22.37 -4.33 26.30
C THR A 212 -21.02 -3.65 26.49
N LYS A 213 -20.27 -4.05 27.52
CA LYS A 213 -18.88 -3.60 27.75
C LYS A 213 -17.90 -4.05 26.65
N LYS A 214 -18.35 -4.81 25.66
CA LYS A 214 -17.55 -5.30 24.52
C LYS A 214 -17.88 -4.53 23.27
N ARG A 215 -16.85 -3.98 22.62
CA ARG A 215 -16.97 -3.41 21.27
C ARG A 215 -17.37 -4.52 20.28
N GLU A 216 -18.35 -4.24 19.43
CA GLU A 216 -18.67 -5.15 18.35
C GLU A 216 -17.53 -5.18 17.32
N ARG A 217 -17.18 -6.38 16.86
CA ARG A 217 -16.16 -6.52 15.82
C ARG A 217 -16.72 -6.01 14.48
N PHE A 218 -16.08 -5.00 13.93
CA PHE A 218 -16.38 -4.49 12.60
C PHE A 218 -15.10 -3.99 11.95
N ALA A 219 -14.61 -4.71 10.93
CA ALA A 219 -13.39 -4.40 10.18
C ALA A 219 -12.26 -3.77 11.02
N PRO A 220 -11.74 -4.45 12.06
CA PRO A 220 -10.82 -3.87 13.04
C PRO A 220 -9.50 -3.38 12.44
N GLY A 221 -9.11 -3.89 11.28
CA GLY A 221 -7.99 -3.40 10.47
C GLY A 221 -8.27 -2.11 9.70
N GLY A 222 -9.52 -1.59 9.79
CA GLY A 222 -9.95 -0.35 9.15
C GLY A 222 -10.14 -0.46 7.64
N GLN A 223 -10.36 0.67 7.00
CA GLN A 223 -10.47 0.75 5.55
C GLN A 223 -9.17 1.22 4.88
N SER A 224 -8.99 0.82 3.64
CA SER A 224 -7.89 1.23 2.77
C SER A 224 -8.38 1.47 1.34
N THR A 225 -7.54 2.06 0.52
CA THR A 225 -7.81 2.26 -0.91
C THR A 225 -6.58 1.96 -1.75
N GLN A 226 -6.79 1.81 -3.05
CA GLN A 226 -5.73 1.72 -4.05
C GLN A 226 -5.91 2.80 -5.09
N MET A 227 -4.79 3.34 -5.56
CA MET A 227 -4.70 4.35 -6.60
C MET A 227 -3.67 3.92 -7.64
N ILE A 228 -4.06 3.92 -8.92
CA ILE A 228 -3.17 3.59 -10.03
C ILE A 228 -2.38 4.84 -10.41
N ILE A 229 -1.07 4.69 -10.51
CA ILE A 229 -0.13 5.77 -10.76
C ILE A 229 0.44 5.67 -12.17
N GLY A 230 0.39 6.78 -12.92
CA GLY A 230 0.97 6.85 -14.24
C GLY A 230 0.13 6.23 -15.35
N ALA A 231 -1.15 5.91 -15.11
CA ALA A 231 -2.13 5.63 -16.16
C ALA A 231 -2.63 6.93 -16.82
N ASP A 232 -2.47 8.05 -16.14
CA ASP A 232 -2.73 9.40 -16.65
C ASP A 232 -1.54 10.34 -16.35
N LYS A 233 -1.70 11.62 -16.70
CA LYS A 233 -0.65 12.65 -16.53
C LYS A 233 -0.66 13.31 -15.15
N THR A 234 -1.37 12.78 -14.16
CA THR A 234 -1.44 13.38 -12.83
C THR A 234 -0.06 13.42 -12.20
N SER A 235 0.34 14.59 -11.71
CA SER A 235 1.60 14.81 -11.00
C SER A 235 1.60 14.14 -9.62
N ASP A 236 2.78 13.97 -9.03
CA ASP A 236 2.90 13.42 -7.67
C ASP A 236 2.26 14.36 -6.64
N ASP A 237 2.25 15.67 -6.90
CA ASP A 237 1.52 16.65 -6.10
C ASP A 237 0.01 16.36 -6.06
N GLY A 238 -0.61 16.19 -7.22
CA GLY A 238 -2.02 15.84 -7.31
C GLY A 238 -2.35 14.49 -6.63
N ILE A 239 -1.45 13.51 -6.78
CA ILE A 239 -1.58 12.19 -6.13
C ILE A 239 -1.55 12.32 -4.61
N LEU A 240 -0.55 13.04 -4.07
CA LEU A 240 -0.39 13.23 -2.62
C LEU A 240 -1.49 14.12 -2.05
N HIS A 241 -1.94 15.14 -2.79
CA HIS A 241 -3.09 15.96 -2.40
C HIS A 241 -4.36 15.10 -2.23
N THR A 242 -4.66 14.26 -3.22
CA THR A 242 -5.79 13.34 -3.14
C THR A 242 -5.64 12.37 -1.97
N SER A 243 -4.43 11.83 -1.75
CA SER A 243 -4.16 10.93 -0.63
C SER A 243 -4.37 11.62 0.73
N ALA A 244 -3.90 12.85 0.90
CA ALA A 244 -4.08 13.64 2.12
C ALA A 244 -5.58 13.88 2.41
N ARG A 245 -6.36 14.24 1.38
CA ARG A 245 -7.83 14.37 1.50
C ARG A 245 -8.50 13.06 1.91
N LEU A 246 -8.10 11.94 1.30
CA LEU A 246 -8.66 10.63 1.62
C LEU A 246 -8.37 10.21 3.07
N TYR A 247 -7.16 10.46 3.58
CA TYR A 247 -6.83 10.23 4.98
C TYR A 247 -7.68 11.08 5.92
N GLY A 248 -7.81 12.38 5.65
CA GLY A 248 -8.58 13.30 6.48
C GLY A 248 -10.08 13.01 6.43
N SER A 249 -10.64 12.77 5.23
CA SER A 249 -12.08 12.62 5.04
C SER A 249 -12.62 11.25 5.43
N TYR A 250 -11.85 10.16 5.24
CA TYR A 250 -12.35 8.79 5.41
C TYR A 250 -11.59 7.98 6.46
N HIS A 251 -10.65 8.57 7.18
CA HIS A 251 -9.82 7.93 8.19
C HIS A 251 -9.18 6.63 7.70
N LEU A 252 -8.69 6.64 6.46
CA LEU A 252 -8.06 5.48 5.86
C LEU A 252 -6.85 5.03 6.66
N ARG A 253 -6.65 3.73 6.76
CA ARG A 253 -5.41 3.17 7.30
C ARG A 253 -4.26 3.24 6.32
N ARG A 254 -4.56 3.14 5.00
CA ARG A 254 -3.54 3.21 3.96
C ARG A 254 -4.13 3.54 2.59
N VAL A 255 -3.39 4.32 1.82
CA VAL A 255 -3.51 4.43 0.37
C VAL A 255 -2.41 3.55 -0.25
N TYR A 256 -2.78 2.65 -1.14
CA TYR A 256 -1.85 1.84 -1.92
C TYR A 256 -1.64 2.50 -3.29
N TYR A 257 -0.37 2.76 -3.62
CA TYR A 257 0.02 3.25 -4.93
C TYR A 257 0.42 2.06 -5.80
N SER A 258 -0.16 1.96 -6.99
CA SER A 258 0.12 0.89 -7.93
C SER A 258 0.59 1.50 -9.24
N ALA A 259 1.85 1.29 -9.59
CA ALA A 259 2.36 1.72 -10.89
C ALA A 259 1.58 1.03 -12.00
N PHE A 260 1.05 1.83 -12.94
CA PHE A 260 0.38 1.31 -14.13
C PHE A 260 1.31 0.33 -14.86
N SER A 261 0.80 -0.80 -15.24
CA SER A 261 1.51 -1.78 -16.06
C SER A 261 0.82 -1.87 -17.42
N PRO A 262 1.52 -1.63 -18.53
CA PRO A 262 0.95 -1.79 -19.85
C PRO A 262 0.35 -3.18 -20.03
N ILE A 263 -0.84 -3.24 -20.57
CA ILE A 263 -1.61 -4.46 -20.80
C ILE A 263 -1.72 -4.72 -22.31
N PRO A 264 -1.86 -5.98 -22.74
CA PRO A 264 -2.13 -6.29 -24.14
C PRO A 264 -3.40 -5.59 -24.64
N ASP A 265 -3.41 -5.19 -25.90
CA ASP A 265 -4.55 -4.52 -26.57
C ASP A 265 -5.04 -3.29 -25.79
N SER A 266 -4.10 -2.51 -25.23
CA SER A 266 -4.43 -1.31 -24.47
C SER A 266 -4.99 -0.20 -25.35
N SER A 267 -5.92 0.59 -24.80
CA SER A 267 -6.41 1.80 -25.45
C SER A 267 -5.27 2.78 -25.75
N SER A 268 -5.35 3.49 -26.86
CA SER A 268 -4.43 4.59 -27.22
C SER A 268 -4.42 5.75 -26.21
N SER A 269 -5.42 5.80 -25.31
CA SER A 269 -5.50 6.77 -24.22
C SER A 269 -4.56 6.47 -23.04
N LEU A 270 -3.94 5.28 -23.04
CA LEU A 270 -3.03 4.83 -21.98
C LEU A 270 -1.56 4.96 -22.42
N PRO A 271 -0.63 5.19 -21.48
CA PRO A 271 0.78 5.20 -21.77
C PRO A 271 1.28 3.84 -22.27
N LEU A 272 2.18 3.86 -23.24
CA LEU A 272 2.84 2.65 -23.74
C LEU A 272 3.90 2.11 -22.79
N LEU A 273 4.43 2.96 -21.92
CA LEU A 273 5.52 2.63 -21.00
C LEU A 273 5.04 2.65 -19.56
N LYS A 274 5.56 1.71 -18.80
CA LYS A 274 5.38 1.66 -17.35
C LYS A 274 6.12 2.85 -16.70
N PRO A 275 5.51 3.56 -15.72
CA PRO A 275 6.24 4.55 -14.94
C PRO A 275 7.41 3.89 -14.19
N PRO A 276 8.51 4.62 -13.93
CA PRO A 276 9.63 4.08 -13.17
C PRO A 276 9.19 3.55 -11.82
N LEU A 277 9.63 2.36 -11.43
CA LEU A 277 9.31 1.76 -10.13
C LEU A 277 9.71 2.68 -8.96
N MET A 278 10.78 3.45 -9.15
CA MET A 278 11.23 4.43 -8.17
C MET A 278 10.17 5.49 -7.86
N ARG A 279 9.31 5.87 -8.81
CA ARG A 279 8.19 6.81 -8.58
C ARG A 279 7.21 6.26 -7.54
N GLU A 280 6.85 4.99 -7.65
CA GLU A 280 6.00 4.32 -6.65
C GLU A 280 6.67 4.32 -5.26
N HIS A 281 7.95 3.99 -5.19
CA HIS A 281 8.71 4.02 -3.93
C HIS A 281 8.76 5.42 -3.33
N ARG A 282 8.97 6.48 -4.13
CA ARG A 282 8.98 7.87 -3.65
C ARG A 282 7.62 8.32 -3.13
N LEU A 283 6.55 7.92 -3.79
CA LEU A 283 5.19 8.18 -3.31
C LEU A 283 4.92 7.50 -1.96
N TYR A 284 5.32 6.25 -1.77
CA TYR A 284 5.22 5.59 -0.47
C TYR A 284 6.06 6.28 0.60
N GLN A 285 7.27 6.76 0.27
CA GLN A 285 8.10 7.50 1.21
C GLN A 285 7.45 8.84 1.59
N ALA A 286 6.88 9.58 0.64
CA ALA A 286 6.15 10.81 0.88
C ALA A 286 4.88 10.57 1.73
N ASP A 287 4.13 9.52 1.43
CA ASP A 287 2.98 9.08 2.24
C ASP A 287 3.36 8.84 3.71
N TRP A 288 4.50 8.18 3.94
CA TRP A 288 5.02 7.97 5.29
C TRP A 288 5.38 9.27 5.99
N LEU A 289 5.94 10.25 5.29
CA LEU A 289 6.24 11.57 5.85
C LEU A 289 4.98 12.26 6.32
N MET A 290 3.90 12.22 5.53
CA MET A 290 2.61 12.79 5.93
C MET A 290 2.01 12.09 7.15
N ARG A 291 2.02 10.77 7.17
CA ARG A 291 1.31 9.97 8.18
C ARG A 291 2.03 9.87 9.52
N PHE A 292 3.35 9.88 9.54
CA PHE A 292 4.12 9.55 10.74
C PHE A 292 5.16 10.60 11.15
N TYR A 293 5.50 11.53 10.26
CA TYR A 293 6.55 12.51 10.52
C TYR A 293 6.02 13.95 10.63
N GLY A 294 4.72 14.15 10.45
CA GLY A 294 4.09 15.46 10.56
C GLY A 294 4.40 16.41 9.41
N PHE A 295 4.75 15.88 8.24
CA PHE A 295 4.86 16.70 7.04
C PHE A 295 3.49 16.94 6.42
N SER A 296 3.25 18.15 5.95
CA SER A 296 2.10 18.43 5.08
C SER A 296 2.44 18.12 3.62
N GLN A 297 1.41 17.85 2.79
CA GLN A 297 1.63 17.60 1.36
C GLN A 297 2.30 18.80 0.66
N PRO A 298 1.87 20.08 0.86
CA PRO A 298 2.54 21.21 0.24
C PRO A 298 4.00 21.35 0.66
N GLU A 299 4.34 21.01 1.92
CA GLU A 299 5.69 21.06 2.44
C GLU A 299 6.63 20.10 1.70
N ILE A 300 6.16 18.88 1.38
CA ILE A 300 6.97 17.86 0.72
C ILE A 300 7.37 18.30 -0.69
N LEU A 301 6.49 18.97 -1.42
CA LEU A 301 6.69 19.34 -2.83
C LEU A 301 7.02 20.83 -3.03
N ALA A 302 7.11 21.62 -1.95
CA ALA A 302 7.53 23.01 -2.04
C ALA A 302 8.83 23.15 -2.84
N GLY A 303 8.82 23.98 -3.90
CA GLY A 303 9.97 24.18 -4.80
C GLY A 303 10.19 23.10 -5.86
N SER A 304 9.25 22.17 -6.05
CA SER A 304 9.18 21.34 -7.26
C SER A 304 8.50 22.14 -8.37
N SER A 305 9.16 22.30 -9.52
CA SER A 305 8.63 23.10 -10.64
C SER A 305 7.55 22.37 -11.46
N ASP A 306 7.57 21.05 -11.42
CA ASP A 306 6.70 20.16 -12.21
C ASP A 306 5.71 19.36 -11.34
N GLY A 307 5.75 19.55 -10.02
CA GLY A 307 4.94 18.80 -9.06
C GLY A 307 5.34 17.33 -8.93
N MET A 308 6.56 16.97 -9.34
CA MET A 308 7.09 15.61 -9.27
C MET A 308 8.07 15.44 -8.11
N LEU A 309 8.09 14.25 -7.52
CA LEU A 309 9.10 13.86 -6.55
C LEU A 309 10.44 13.56 -7.23
N ASP A 310 11.53 13.91 -6.55
CA ASP A 310 12.87 13.55 -7.01
C ASP A 310 13.07 12.03 -6.99
N LEU A 311 13.41 11.45 -8.12
CA LEU A 311 13.60 10.01 -8.24
C LEU A 311 14.97 9.56 -7.69
N ALA A 312 15.99 10.43 -7.72
CA ALA A 312 17.36 10.10 -7.28
C ALA A 312 17.49 10.06 -5.77
N ILE A 313 16.80 10.93 -5.05
CA ILE A 313 16.88 11.04 -3.59
C ILE A 313 15.50 10.89 -2.94
N ASP A 314 15.49 10.49 -1.66
CA ASP A 314 14.23 10.35 -0.92
C ASP A 314 13.58 11.72 -0.62
N PRO A 315 12.25 11.80 -0.49
CA PRO A 315 11.53 13.06 -0.31
C PRO A 315 11.95 13.86 0.92
N LYS A 316 12.37 13.19 2.00
CA LYS A 316 12.83 13.85 3.22
C LYS A 316 14.20 14.54 3.01
N LEU A 317 15.11 13.87 2.33
CA LEU A 317 16.39 14.46 1.95
C LEU A 317 16.18 15.62 0.95
N ALA A 318 15.32 15.44 -0.04
CA ALA A 318 14.97 16.49 -0.98
C ALA A 318 14.44 17.74 -0.26
N TRP A 319 13.55 17.55 0.70
CA TRP A 319 13.03 18.63 1.55
C TRP A 319 14.15 19.31 2.35
N ALA A 320 15.02 18.55 3.02
CA ALA A 320 16.09 19.09 3.84
C ALA A 320 17.09 19.91 3.02
N LEU A 321 17.41 19.49 1.80
CA LEU A 321 18.29 20.22 0.89
C LEU A 321 17.70 21.55 0.42
N ARG A 322 16.36 21.67 0.35
CA ARG A 322 15.68 22.94 0.05
C ARG A 322 15.55 23.85 1.28
N ASN A 323 15.55 23.26 2.47
CA ASN A 323 15.35 23.96 3.74
C ASN A 323 16.61 23.96 4.62
N ARG A 324 17.78 24.19 4.00
CA ARG A 324 19.10 24.12 4.70
C ARG A 324 19.19 25.03 5.91
N GLY A 325 18.51 26.18 5.89
CA GLY A 325 18.49 27.11 7.02
C GLY A 325 17.86 26.57 8.31
N GLN A 326 17.16 25.42 8.24
CA GLN A 326 16.66 24.72 9.44
C GLN A 326 17.68 23.75 10.05
N PHE A 327 18.85 23.63 9.45
CA PHE A 327 19.92 22.74 9.87
C PHE A 327 21.22 23.50 10.17
N PRO A 328 22.08 22.98 11.01
CA PRO A 328 22.00 21.66 11.69
C PRO A 328 21.08 21.66 12.93
N VAL A 329 20.51 20.51 13.24
CA VAL A 329 19.62 20.27 14.40
C VAL A 329 20.40 19.65 15.55
N ASP A 330 20.36 20.26 16.75
CA ASP A 330 21.00 19.69 17.96
C ASP A 330 20.14 18.51 18.50
N ILE A 331 20.66 17.29 18.39
CA ILE A 331 19.96 16.08 18.82
C ILE A 331 19.69 16.03 20.33
N ASN A 332 20.50 16.75 21.13
CA ASN A 332 20.39 16.79 22.57
C ASN A 332 19.35 17.82 23.07
N ARG A 333 18.93 18.77 22.21
CA ARG A 333 18.04 19.87 22.59
C ARG A 333 16.76 19.97 21.77
N ALA A 334 16.84 19.62 20.50
CA ALA A 334 15.74 19.85 19.55
C ALA A 334 14.45 19.08 19.92
N GLU A 335 13.32 19.68 19.60
CA GLU A 335 12.01 19.04 19.74
C GLU A 335 11.85 17.85 18.78
N ARG A 336 10.86 16.98 19.07
CA ARG A 336 10.60 15.76 18.31
C ARG A 336 10.37 16.06 16.83
N GLU A 337 9.64 17.11 16.53
CA GLU A 337 9.27 17.53 15.19
C GLU A 337 10.52 17.91 14.36
N ALA A 338 11.42 18.66 14.93
CA ALA A 338 12.69 19.03 14.29
C ALA A 338 13.57 17.78 14.03
N LEU A 339 13.63 16.86 14.99
CA LEU A 339 14.37 15.60 14.82
C LEU A 339 13.77 14.73 13.72
N LEU A 340 12.43 14.68 13.59
CA LEU A 340 11.76 13.94 12.51
C LEU A 340 12.04 14.51 11.13
N ARG A 341 12.45 15.76 11.00
CA ARG A 341 12.83 16.40 9.73
C ARG A 341 14.25 16.09 9.28
N VAL A 342 15.09 15.61 10.19
CA VAL A 342 16.49 15.25 9.87
C VAL A 342 16.54 14.03 8.95
N PRO A 343 17.18 14.09 7.76
CA PRO A 343 17.38 12.95 6.87
C PRO A 343 18.06 11.77 7.60
N GLY A 344 17.56 10.57 7.41
CA GLY A 344 18.10 9.36 8.05
C GLY A 344 17.57 9.07 9.46
N LEU A 345 16.91 10.02 10.15
CA LEU A 345 16.24 9.75 11.43
C LEU A 345 14.81 9.23 11.21
N GLY A 346 14.58 7.97 11.56
CA GLY A 346 13.24 7.36 11.58
C GLY A 346 12.52 7.60 12.90
N THR A 347 11.22 7.38 12.94
CA THR A 347 10.38 7.57 14.15
C THR A 347 10.88 6.77 15.36
N LYS A 348 11.32 5.52 15.16
CA LYS A 348 11.91 4.68 16.22
C LYS A 348 13.24 5.22 16.72
N VAL A 349 14.08 5.72 15.81
CA VAL A 349 15.37 6.32 16.18
C VAL A 349 15.16 7.61 16.95
N VAL A 350 14.25 8.47 16.50
CA VAL A 350 13.91 9.71 17.22
C VAL A 350 13.37 9.41 18.63
N ALA A 351 12.48 8.42 18.78
CA ALA A 351 12.01 8.00 20.09
C ALA A 351 13.15 7.57 21.00
N LYS A 352 14.11 6.79 20.48
CA LYS A 352 15.29 6.35 21.24
C LYS A 352 16.24 7.50 21.59
N ILE A 353 16.42 8.47 20.69
CA ILE A 353 17.20 9.71 20.98
C ILE A 353 16.54 10.46 22.14
N LEU A 354 15.22 10.69 22.07
CA LEU A 354 14.47 11.42 23.10
C LEU A 354 14.51 10.72 24.48
N GLU A 355 14.54 9.41 24.50
CA GLU A 355 14.68 8.61 25.71
C GLU A 355 16.13 8.71 26.26
N THR A 356 17.12 8.42 25.42
CA THR A 356 18.54 8.34 25.85
C THR A 356 19.06 9.69 26.35
N ARG A 357 18.70 10.79 25.70
CA ARG A 357 19.19 12.13 26.07
C ARG A 357 18.70 12.62 27.44
N ARG A 358 17.68 11.98 28.03
CA ARG A 358 17.23 12.27 29.41
C ARG A 358 18.26 11.85 30.46
N HIS A 359 19.11 10.87 30.13
CA HIS A 359 20.05 10.28 31.05
C HIS A 359 21.49 10.76 30.80
N ARG A 360 21.85 11.03 29.54
CA ARG A 360 23.17 11.50 29.15
C ARG A 360 23.14 12.22 27.80
N ARG A 361 24.06 13.13 27.59
CA ARG A 361 24.25 13.75 26.27
C ARG A 361 24.74 12.69 25.27
N MET A 362 24.20 12.76 24.06
CA MET A 362 24.53 11.82 23.01
C MET A 362 25.63 12.37 22.11
N ARG A 363 26.62 11.53 21.83
CA ARG A 363 27.68 11.76 20.85
C ARG A 363 27.29 11.23 19.48
N LEU A 364 28.06 11.61 18.45
CA LEU A 364 27.82 11.13 17.09
C LEU A 364 27.86 9.60 16.98
N GLU A 365 28.78 8.96 17.71
CA GLU A 365 28.94 7.49 17.75
C GLU A 365 27.71 6.81 18.35
N ASP A 366 27.06 7.41 19.34
CA ASP A 366 25.83 6.87 19.94
C ASP A 366 24.71 6.83 18.91
N VAL A 367 24.59 7.90 18.10
CA VAL A 367 23.63 7.96 17.01
C VAL A 367 23.97 6.92 15.93
N GLY A 368 25.26 6.75 15.63
CA GLY A 368 25.74 5.76 14.67
C GLY A 368 25.37 4.32 15.02
N ARG A 369 25.27 3.99 16.33
CA ARG A 369 24.87 2.65 16.79
C ARG A 369 23.37 2.35 16.62
N ILE A 370 22.55 3.40 16.51
CA ILE A 370 21.08 3.25 16.40
C ILE A 370 20.54 3.61 15.03
N CYS A 371 21.37 4.14 14.13
CA CYS A 371 21.01 4.54 12.77
C CYS A 371 21.69 3.65 11.73
N GLN A 372 21.02 3.44 10.61
CA GLN A 372 21.57 2.64 9.49
C GLN A 372 22.68 3.36 8.72
N SER A 373 22.65 4.70 8.65
CA SER A 373 23.62 5.48 7.88
C SER A 373 23.93 6.80 8.55
N ILE A 374 25.11 6.87 9.17
CA ILE A 374 25.60 8.09 9.79
C ILE A 374 26.04 9.13 8.73
N ALA A 375 26.44 8.67 7.54
CA ALA A 375 26.89 9.55 6.47
C ALA A 375 25.79 10.54 6.02
N LYS A 376 24.54 10.09 5.97
CA LYS A 376 23.39 10.95 5.63
C LYS A 376 23.05 11.96 6.73
N LEU A 377 23.36 11.64 7.98
CA LEU A 377 23.03 12.45 9.15
C LEU A 377 24.02 13.58 9.40
N ARG A 378 25.33 13.30 9.23
CA ARG A 378 26.43 14.20 9.61
C ARG A 378 26.25 15.67 9.18
N PRO A 379 25.78 15.98 7.97
CA PRO A 379 25.59 17.37 7.54
C PRO A 379 24.43 18.09 8.23
N PHE A 380 23.52 17.37 8.89
CA PHE A 380 22.25 17.92 9.35
C PHE A 380 22.09 17.95 10.87
N ILE A 381 23.08 17.45 11.64
CA ILE A 381 22.97 17.35 13.10
C ILE A 381 24.16 17.95 13.84
N ILE A 382 23.89 18.44 15.05
CA ILE A 382 24.86 18.69 16.10
C ILE A 382 24.69 17.60 17.16
N ALA A 383 25.81 17.06 17.64
CA ALA A 383 25.89 16.11 18.75
C ALA A 383 27.02 16.55 19.69
N GLU A 384 27.12 15.92 20.85
CA GLU A 384 28.28 16.22 21.74
C GLU A 384 29.57 15.84 21.04
N GLY A 385 30.50 16.81 20.98
CA GLY A 385 31.79 16.68 20.28
C GLY A 385 31.69 16.69 18.74
N TRP A 386 30.51 16.98 18.17
CA TRP A 386 30.34 17.05 16.73
C TRP A 386 29.48 18.24 16.29
N SER A 387 30.00 18.99 15.31
CA SER A 387 29.26 20.00 14.54
C SER A 387 29.61 19.86 13.06
N PRO A 388 28.65 19.98 12.14
CA PRO A 388 28.92 19.85 10.71
C PRO A 388 29.67 21.04 10.11
N GLY A 389 29.78 22.19 10.80
CA GLY A 389 30.37 23.42 10.25
C GLY A 389 29.72 23.79 8.91
N ALA A 390 30.51 24.09 7.90
CA ALA A 390 30.05 24.44 6.55
C ALA A 390 29.58 23.24 5.70
N LEU A 391 29.48 22.02 6.23
CA LEU A 391 29.05 20.84 5.45
C LEU A 391 27.63 20.98 4.93
N THR A 392 26.74 21.60 5.70
CA THR A 392 25.33 21.80 5.33
C THR A 392 25.18 22.72 4.11
N ASP A 393 26.11 23.69 3.97
CA ASP A 393 26.04 24.73 2.93
C ASP A 393 26.83 24.38 1.67
N LYS A 394 27.59 23.27 1.68
CA LYS A 394 28.38 22.87 0.51
C LYS A 394 27.52 22.68 -0.73
N ALA A 395 27.91 23.29 -1.85
CA ALA A 395 27.21 23.24 -3.13
C ALA A 395 26.98 21.79 -3.63
N GLY A 396 27.97 20.90 -3.52
CA GLY A 396 27.87 19.50 -3.94
C GLY A 396 27.29 18.53 -2.89
N LEU A 397 26.55 19.01 -1.86
CA LEU A 397 26.03 18.14 -0.79
C LEU A 397 25.09 17.05 -1.33
N ARG A 398 24.24 17.40 -2.29
CA ARG A 398 23.31 16.45 -2.92
C ARG A 398 24.06 15.26 -3.51
N ASP A 399 25.07 15.51 -4.33
CA ASP A 399 25.81 14.49 -5.08
C ASP A 399 26.62 13.56 -4.16
N ARG A 400 27.04 14.08 -3.01
CA ARG A 400 27.75 13.30 -1.98
C ARG A 400 26.84 12.35 -1.19
N ILE A 401 25.55 12.67 -1.08
CA ILE A 401 24.59 11.91 -0.27
C ILE A 401 23.66 11.07 -1.15
N ALA A 402 23.46 11.48 -2.41
CA ALA A 402 22.71 10.69 -3.38
C ALA A 402 23.42 9.34 -3.60
N PRO A 403 22.68 8.23 -3.65
CA PRO A 403 23.28 6.95 -4.02
C PRO A 403 23.85 7.06 -5.45
N SER A 404 25.02 6.46 -5.71
CA SER A 404 25.55 6.35 -7.06
C SER A 404 24.58 5.60 -7.97
N CYS A 405 24.48 5.97 -9.25
CA CYS A 405 23.57 5.31 -10.22
C CYS A 405 23.81 3.79 -10.32
N GLU A 406 24.98 3.30 -9.99
CA GLU A 406 25.32 1.87 -9.99
C GLU A 406 24.58 1.07 -8.88
N GLN A 407 24.23 1.71 -7.76
CA GLN A 407 23.47 1.05 -6.67
C GLN A 407 21.96 0.95 -6.94
N LEU A 408 21.42 1.66 -7.90
CA LEU A 408 20.00 1.61 -8.25
C LEU A 408 19.63 0.41 -9.12
N SER A 409 20.61 -0.29 -9.67
CA SER A 409 20.41 -1.47 -10.55
C SER A 409 20.41 -2.81 -9.81
N LEU A 410 20.63 -2.84 -8.50
CA LEU A 410 20.75 -4.07 -7.71
C LEU A 410 19.56 -4.39 -6.79
N PHE A 411 18.45 -3.62 -6.90
CA PHE A 411 17.23 -3.87 -6.11
C PHE A 411 15.99 -3.94 -6.99
#